data_a00ca6e79f907ecaf7b548aa3a824d88
#
_entry.id   a00ca6e79f907ecaf7b548aa3a824d88
#
_cell.length_a   1.000
_cell.length_b   1.000
_cell.length_c   1.000
_cell.angle_alpha   90.00
_cell.angle_beta   90.00
_cell.angle_gamma   90.00
#
_symmetry.space_group_name_H-M   'P 1'
#
loop_
_entity.id
_entity.type
_entity.pdbx_description
1 polymer ?
#
loop_
_entity_poly.entity_id
_entity_poly.type
_entity_poly.pdbx_seq_one_letter_code
_entity_poly.pdbx_strand_id
1 'polypeptide(L)'
;MTHTSEPASEQNSEQSRDSRGGHRKSAAEKRDHGKDSAARGKGLHRRRFLGGMAGAGVAAVAAAGGAFSLLNEAAKNKASAADSTLVIPDLLEGTTSSGVTTFTLEAKTGTHEVISGVTSSTMGYNQDFLGPTLKWTNGDEVLLNITNDIGEDTTVHFHGAHVPAKMDGGPQVAFADGTTWSPTFTVKDPATTLWYHPHALGTTAKQAVHGLAGMIIVEDSSDASAALPSDYGVDDVPLIFQSLAVDTAGDIKYDAAGYRLSTTTFPLLLNGTNVDSTTLGFTATKTRTRFRALNASPSDIIVIQRSDGGTLTQITTDQGYLTEATEVTTIRLVAGARAEFVMDLTADATLQAVITTGWIRGGSGTYDVLAVTASGSDTPADLPSPLSTIDRYDTSDFTARTITLSQSGASMEINGSIGTSMAAMAMISTTVGAKEIWTIQNATQLEHSFHLHDVPYQLISINGEDPTGVQLGWYDTYEVVGGGSIKIAMEFTDFADDTYMYMLHCHLLQHEDEGMMASLMVTDADS
;
A
#
# COMPACT_ATOMS: atom_id res chain seq x y z
N MET A 1 37.33 31.19 49.86
CA MET A 1 36.94 30.53 51.11
C MET A 1 36.39 29.20 50.67
N THR A 2 37.23 28.15 50.46
CA THR A 2 37.65 27.15 51.47
C THR A 2 36.43 26.40 52.01
N HIS A 3 36.23 25.11 51.87
CA HIS A 3 37.01 23.89 52.02
C HIS A 3 36.14 22.73 51.43
N THR A 4 36.65 21.89 50.57
CA THR A 4 37.31 20.56 50.82
C THR A 4 36.56 19.64 51.77
N SER A 5 36.17 18.45 51.31
CA SER A 5 36.95 17.19 51.45
C SER A 5 36.16 15.96 51.05
N GLU A 6 36.68 15.17 50.14
CA GLU A 6 36.68 13.70 50.13
C GLU A 6 37.58 13.18 51.30
N PRO A 7 37.79 11.85 51.53
CA PRO A 7 37.46 10.61 50.81
C PRO A 7 37.26 9.36 51.68
N ALA A 8 37.41 8.18 51.02
CA ALA A 8 37.89 6.85 51.41
C ALA A 8 36.82 5.80 51.75
N SER A 9 36.76 4.69 51.03
CA SER A 9 37.56 3.45 50.90
C SER A 9 37.19 2.43 51.99
N GLU A 10 37.02 1.21 51.74
CA GLU A 10 37.80 0.01 51.47
C GLU A 10 36.87 -1.21 51.60
N GLN A 11 36.87 -2.13 50.70
CA GLN A 11 37.69 -3.33 50.52
C GLN A 11 37.26 -4.59 51.28
N ASN A 12 37.24 -5.64 50.49
CA ASN A 12 37.63 -7.05 50.75
C ASN A 12 36.64 -7.96 51.49
N SER A 13 36.53 -9.22 51.17
CA SER A 13 37.35 -10.26 50.54
C SER A 13 36.54 -11.56 50.46
N GLU A 14 36.65 -12.29 49.38
CA GLU A 14 37.27 -13.60 49.21
C GLU A 14 36.78 -14.82 50.02
N GLN A 15 36.68 -15.88 49.26
CA GLN A 15 37.05 -17.31 49.45
C GLN A 15 35.87 -18.28 49.55
N SER A 16 35.70 -19.14 48.59
CA SER A 16 36.43 -20.29 48.00
C SER A 16 36.08 -21.64 48.62
N ARG A 17 36.09 -22.64 47.76
CA ARG A 17 36.25 -24.11 47.93
C ARG A 17 34.93 -24.90 47.92
N ASP A 18 34.78 -25.73 46.98
CA ASP A 18 35.47 -26.89 46.39
C ASP A 18 34.89 -28.20 46.96
N SER A 19 34.54 -29.09 46.13
CA SER A 19 34.93 -30.48 46.00
C SER A 19 33.81 -31.45 45.55
N ARG A 20 34.10 -32.06 44.41
CA ARG A 20 34.12 -33.50 44.10
C ARG A 20 32.87 -34.32 44.43
N GLY A 21 32.38 -35.17 43.63
CA GLY A 21 32.87 -36.02 42.56
C GLY A 21 31.99 -37.27 42.53
N GLY A 22 32.03 -37.97 41.48
CA GLY A 22 31.60 -39.36 41.54
C GLY A 22 30.89 -39.94 40.32
N HIS A 23 31.67 -40.51 39.47
CA HIS A 23 31.34 -41.46 38.42
C HIS A 23 30.34 -42.57 38.81
N ARG A 24 29.54 -43.05 37.86
CA ARG A 24 29.65 -44.45 37.39
C ARG A 24 28.82 -44.75 36.15
N LYS A 25 29.50 -45.43 35.23
CA LYS A 25 29.06 -46.11 34.00
C LYS A 25 28.24 -47.38 34.33
N SER A 26 27.45 -47.84 33.37
CA SER A 26 27.42 -49.16 32.74
C SER A 26 26.09 -49.35 32.02
N ALA A 27 26.08 -49.68 30.83
CA ALA A 27 26.43 -50.83 30.01
C ALA A 27 25.16 -51.57 29.57
N ALA A 28 25.01 -51.53 28.31
CA ALA A 28 24.54 -52.52 27.31
C ALA A 28 23.83 -53.81 27.76
N GLU A 29 22.78 -54.15 27.05
CA GLU A 29 22.60 -55.54 26.59
C GLU A 29 21.78 -55.64 25.32
N LYS A 30 22.36 -56.36 24.36
CA LYS A 30 21.82 -56.85 23.11
C LYS A 30 20.97 -58.08 23.35
N ARG A 31 19.99 -58.35 22.43
CA ARG A 31 19.60 -59.64 21.87
C ARG A 31 18.56 -59.40 20.82
N ASP A 32 18.70 -59.65 19.61
CA ASP A 32 19.06 -60.63 18.59
C ASP A 32 18.10 -61.85 18.53
N HIS A 33 17.81 -62.22 17.31
CA HIS A 33 17.10 -63.34 16.70
C HIS A 33 15.67 -63.06 16.19
N GLY A 34 15.33 -63.35 14.94
CA GLY A 34 16.00 -64.02 13.85
C GLY A 34 14.95 -64.40 12.79
N LYS A 35 15.38 -64.37 11.53
CA LYS A 35 15.07 -65.24 10.38
C LYS A 35 13.61 -65.67 10.12
N ASP A 36 13.14 -65.77 8.96
CA ASP A 36 13.51 -65.94 7.55
C ASP A 36 12.22 -65.92 6.71
N SER A 37 12.22 -65.42 5.51
CA SER A 37 12.16 -66.27 4.32
C SER A 37 11.79 -65.46 3.05
N ALA A 38 12.48 -65.83 2.03
CA ALA A 38 12.48 -65.26 0.70
C ALA A 38 11.21 -65.58 -0.11
N ALA A 39 10.90 -64.70 -1.09
CA ALA A 39 10.69 -65.10 -2.49
C ALA A 39 10.55 -63.90 -3.45
N ARG A 40 11.53 -63.80 -4.31
CA ARG A 40 11.49 -63.52 -5.77
C ARG A 40 10.33 -62.68 -6.32
N GLY A 41 10.63 -61.49 -6.90
CA GLY A 41 10.70 -61.51 -8.32
C GLY A 41 10.11 -60.29 -9.03
N LYS A 42 10.93 -59.71 -9.88
CA LYS A 42 10.64 -58.91 -11.08
C LYS A 42 10.55 -57.42 -10.94
N GLY A 43 11.60 -56.77 -11.43
CA GLY A 43 11.67 -55.35 -11.74
C GLY A 43 10.62 -54.95 -12.78
N LEU A 44 10.13 -53.74 -12.58
CA LEU A 44 9.43 -52.97 -13.60
C LEU A 44 9.72 -51.50 -13.40
N HIS A 45 10.48 -51.02 -14.32
CA HIS A 45 10.60 -49.68 -14.86
C HIS A 45 10.10 -48.47 -14.02
N ARG A 46 11.03 -47.70 -13.46
CA ARG A 46 10.95 -46.26 -13.30
C ARG A 46 10.72 -45.62 -14.68
N ARG A 47 9.47 -45.32 -14.99
CA ARG A 47 9.04 -44.30 -15.99
C ARG A 47 7.53 -44.44 -16.13
N ARG A 48 6.80 -43.63 -15.34
CA ARG A 48 5.41 -43.18 -15.55
C ARG A 48 4.79 -42.78 -14.20
N PHE A 49 5.24 -41.64 -13.63
CA PHE A 49 4.53 -40.96 -12.54
C PHE A 49 4.75 -39.44 -12.60
N LEU A 50 4.72 -38.90 -13.81
CA LEU A 50 4.74 -37.46 -14.06
C LEU A 50 3.73 -37.08 -15.15
N GLY A 51 2.54 -37.65 -15.09
CA GLY A 51 1.52 -37.37 -16.08
C GLY A 51 0.08 -37.43 -15.57
N GLY A 52 -0.15 -37.35 -14.26
CA GLY A 52 -1.48 -37.57 -13.69
C GLY A 52 -2.00 -36.46 -12.73
N MET A 53 -1.28 -35.42 -12.47
CA MET A 53 -1.74 -34.33 -11.59
C MET A 53 -2.05 -33.00 -12.28
N ALA A 54 -1.75 -32.86 -13.58
CA ALA A 54 -2.11 -31.65 -14.32
C ALA A 54 -3.56 -31.64 -14.86
N GLY A 55 -4.28 -32.79 -14.78
CA GLY A 55 -5.64 -32.87 -15.31
C GLY A 55 -6.77 -32.65 -14.29
N ALA A 56 -6.50 -32.80 -12.99
CA ALA A 56 -7.54 -32.67 -11.96
C ALA A 56 -7.68 -31.24 -11.45
N GLY A 57 -6.64 -30.41 -11.54
CA GLY A 57 -6.68 -29.00 -11.13
C GLY A 57 -7.46 -28.11 -12.10
N VAL A 58 -7.36 -28.38 -13.40
CA VAL A 58 -8.06 -27.58 -14.43
C VAL A 58 -9.55 -27.90 -14.49
N ALA A 59 -9.96 -29.12 -14.15
CA ALA A 59 -11.38 -29.50 -14.13
C ALA A 59 -12.12 -28.96 -12.89
N ALA A 60 -11.43 -28.77 -11.75
CA ALA A 60 -12.02 -28.17 -10.56
C ALA A 60 -12.18 -26.65 -10.68
N VAL A 61 -11.26 -25.96 -11.37
CA VAL A 61 -11.37 -24.53 -11.67
C VAL A 61 -12.46 -24.26 -12.70
N ALA A 62 -12.64 -25.14 -13.69
CA ALA A 62 -13.72 -25.00 -14.69
C ALA A 62 -15.10 -25.30 -14.09
N ALA A 63 -15.22 -26.19 -13.09
CA ALA A 63 -16.49 -26.47 -12.40
C ALA A 63 -16.88 -25.36 -11.40
N ALA A 64 -15.90 -24.74 -10.72
CA ALA A 64 -16.13 -23.58 -9.89
C ALA A 64 -16.45 -22.32 -10.72
N GLY A 65 -15.77 -22.14 -11.87
CA GLY A 65 -16.05 -21.05 -12.81
C GLY A 65 -17.44 -21.16 -13.45
N GLY A 66 -17.93 -22.37 -13.72
CA GLY A 66 -19.26 -22.61 -14.27
C GLY A 66 -20.40 -22.30 -13.29
N ALA A 67 -20.23 -22.63 -12.02
CA ALA A 67 -21.22 -22.30 -10.97
C ALA A 67 -21.23 -20.81 -10.65
N PHE A 68 -20.08 -20.15 -10.69
CA PHE A 68 -19.95 -18.70 -10.51
C PHE A 68 -20.56 -17.92 -11.67
N SER A 69 -20.39 -18.41 -12.93
CA SER A 69 -21.01 -17.82 -14.11
C SER A 69 -22.55 -17.86 -14.07
N LEU A 70 -23.13 -18.92 -13.55
CA LEU A 70 -24.59 -19.06 -13.44
C LEU A 70 -25.20 -18.20 -12.33
N LEU A 71 -24.46 -17.92 -11.25
CA LEU A 71 -24.88 -16.98 -10.20
C LEU A 71 -24.72 -15.53 -10.68
N ASN A 72 -23.75 -15.26 -11.53
CA ASN A 72 -23.51 -13.92 -12.09
C ASN A 72 -24.50 -13.56 -13.23
N GLU A 73 -25.01 -14.55 -13.97
CA GLU A 73 -26.06 -14.32 -14.98
C GLU A 73 -27.43 -14.00 -14.36
N ALA A 74 -27.70 -14.48 -13.16
CA ALA A 74 -28.89 -14.10 -12.41
C ALA A 74 -28.80 -12.66 -11.84
N ALA A 75 -27.61 -12.13 -11.65
CA ALA A 75 -27.34 -10.76 -11.26
C ALA A 75 -27.34 -9.75 -12.44
N LYS A 76 -27.10 -10.22 -13.66
CA LYS A 76 -27.01 -9.38 -14.88
C LYS A 76 -28.31 -8.75 -15.35
N ASN A 77 -29.44 -9.00 -14.71
CA ASN A 77 -30.75 -8.43 -15.08
C ASN A 77 -31.30 -7.39 -14.12
N LYS A 78 -30.49 -6.82 -13.24
CA LYS A 78 -30.78 -5.57 -12.54
C LYS A 78 -29.81 -4.50 -13.06
N ALA A 79 -30.30 -3.65 -13.96
CA ALA A 79 -29.85 -2.27 -13.98
C ALA A 79 -30.28 -1.72 -12.62
N SER A 80 -29.41 -1.81 -11.62
CA SER A 80 -29.65 -1.35 -10.28
C SER A 80 -29.69 0.16 -10.37
N ALA A 81 -30.85 0.75 -10.14
CA ALA A 81 -30.90 2.13 -9.74
C ALA A 81 -29.97 2.25 -8.52
N ALA A 82 -29.08 3.22 -8.54
CA ALA A 82 -28.14 3.47 -7.44
C ALA A 82 -28.93 3.62 -6.13
N ASP A 83 -28.60 2.83 -5.14
CA ASP A 83 -29.31 2.84 -3.86
C ASP A 83 -28.89 4.02 -2.98
N SER A 84 -27.72 4.64 -3.27
CA SER A 84 -27.13 5.77 -2.54
C SER A 84 -26.22 6.59 -3.46
N THR A 85 -25.99 7.84 -3.14
CA THR A 85 -25.11 8.72 -3.89
C THR A 85 -23.66 8.55 -3.42
N LEU A 86 -22.70 8.61 -4.34
CA LEU A 86 -21.27 8.64 -4.02
C LEU A 86 -20.96 9.83 -3.11
N VAL A 87 -20.37 9.57 -1.97
CA VAL A 87 -19.85 10.62 -1.09
C VAL A 87 -18.52 11.12 -1.65
N ILE A 88 -18.41 12.42 -1.87
CA ILE A 88 -17.15 13.06 -2.27
C ILE A 88 -16.50 13.62 -1.01
N PRO A 89 -15.26 13.23 -0.65
CA PRO A 89 -14.52 13.86 0.45
C PRO A 89 -14.41 15.37 0.25
N ASP A 90 -14.43 16.13 1.32
CA ASP A 90 -14.27 17.59 1.24
C ASP A 90 -12.91 17.93 0.61
N LEU A 91 -12.86 18.98 -0.22
CA LEU A 91 -11.62 19.52 -0.75
C LEU A 91 -11.08 20.60 0.20
N LEU A 92 -9.84 20.43 0.64
CA LEU A 92 -9.13 21.41 1.46
C LEU A 92 -8.02 22.04 0.61
N GLU A 93 -8.21 23.31 0.23
CA GLU A 93 -7.26 24.08 -0.60
C GLU A 93 -6.21 24.84 0.24
N GLY A 94 -6.35 24.83 1.58
CA GLY A 94 -5.49 25.58 2.48
C GLY A 94 -5.76 27.09 2.46
N THR A 95 -4.93 27.83 3.17
CA THR A 95 -4.98 29.30 3.20
C THR A 95 -3.60 29.86 2.92
N THR A 96 -3.47 30.63 1.84
CA THR A 96 -2.18 31.21 1.43
C THR A 96 -1.97 32.57 2.06
N SER A 97 -0.85 32.74 2.75
CA SER A 97 -0.41 34.02 3.31
C SER A 97 1.10 34.15 3.20
N SER A 98 1.58 35.29 2.69
CA SER A 98 3.02 35.55 2.50
C SER A 98 3.78 34.50 1.67
N GLY A 99 3.09 33.82 0.76
CA GLY A 99 3.69 32.80 -0.11
C GLY A 99 3.69 31.38 0.47
N VAL A 100 3.14 31.18 1.67
CA VAL A 100 3.00 29.86 2.29
C VAL A 100 1.52 29.47 2.32
N THR A 101 1.20 28.29 1.81
CA THR A 101 -0.16 27.71 1.89
C THR A 101 -0.27 26.81 3.11
N THR A 102 -1.11 27.19 4.06
CA THR A 102 -1.27 26.49 5.33
C THR A 102 -2.51 25.61 5.31
N PHE A 103 -2.33 24.34 5.68
CA PHE A 103 -3.37 23.35 5.92
C PHE A 103 -3.47 23.06 7.42
N THR A 104 -4.70 22.83 7.90
CA THR A 104 -4.93 22.45 9.29
C THR A 104 -5.73 21.16 9.32
N LEU A 105 -5.15 20.15 9.97
CA LEU A 105 -5.75 18.84 10.19
C LEU A 105 -5.79 18.53 11.69
N GLU A 106 -6.85 17.84 12.11
CA GLU A 106 -7.00 17.26 13.43
C GLU A 106 -7.25 15.76 13.26
N ALA A 107 -6.28 14.93 13.63
CA ALA A 107 -6.49 13.50 13.78
C ALA A 107 -7.30 13.27 15.05
N LYS A 108 -8.48 12.70 14.95
CA LYS A 108 -9.40 12.53 16.09
C LYS A 108 -10.13 11.21 16.05
N THR A 109 -10.65 10.79 17.20
CA THR A 109 -11.56 9.65 17.31
C THR A 109 -12.95 10.02 16.84
N GLY A 110 -13.69 9.04 16.34
CA GLY A 110 -15.05 9.21 15.84
C GLY A 110 -15.83 7.90 15.82
N THR A 111 -16.96 7.92 15.13
CA THR A 111 -17.76 6.73 14.89
C THR A 111 -18.27 6.72 13.45
N HIS A 112 -18.31 5.53 12.83
CA HIS A 112 -18.80 5.37 11.48
C HIS A 112 -19.51 4.03 11.28
N GLU A 113 -20.48 3.96 10.38
CA GLU A 113 -21.15 2.71 10.02
C GLU A 113 -20.41 2.01 8.86
N VAL A 114 -19.40 1.20 9.16
CA VAL A 114 -18.73 0.36 8.15
C VAL A 114 -19.57 -0.85 7.75
N ILE A 115 -20.49 -1.27 8.58
CA ILE A 115 -21.54 -2.23 8.28
C ILE A 115 -22.89 -1.54 8.56
N SER A 116 -23.82 -1.62 7.62
CA SER A 116 -25.14 -0.97 7.76
C SER A 116 -25.82 -1.32 9.09
N GLY A 117 -26.18 -0.29 9.86
CA GLY A 117 -26.82 -0.41 11.16
C GLY A 117 -25.90 -0.83 12.30
N VAL A 118 -24.57 -0.92 12.07
CA VAL A 118 -23.60 -1.26 13.10
C VAL A 118 -22.55 -0.14 13.19
N THR A 119 -22.55 0.58 14.31
CA THR A 119 -21.59 1.66 14.56
C THR A 119 -20.26 1.08 15.02
N SER A 120 -19.19 1.44 14.33
CA SER A 120 -17.79 1.14 14.68
C SER A 120 -17.13 2.35 15.31
N SER A 121 -16.21 2.13 16.25
CA SER A 121 -15.27 3.16 16.68
C SER A 121 -14.24 3.38 15.57
N THR A 122 -14.04 4.65 15.19
CA THR A 122 -13.19 5.04 14.07
C THR A 122 -12.27 6.19 14.45
N MET A 123 -11.43 6.57 13.51
CA MET A 123 -10.59 7.76 13.53
C MET A 123 -10.72 8.47 12.18
N GLY A 124 -10.39 9.76 12.15
CA GLY A 124 -10.38 10.51 10.90
C GLY A 124 -9.63 11.82 11.03
N TYR A 125 -9.38 12.48 9.91
CA TYR A 125 -8.81 13.81 9.90
C TYR A 125 -9.93 14.83 9.67
N ASN A 126 -10.16 15.75 10.62
CA ASN A 126 -11.24 16.76 10.62
C ASN A 126 -12.66 16.18 10.62
N GLN A 127 -12.83 14.87 10.53
CA GLN A 127 -14.11 14.16 10.48
C GLN A 127 -13.99 12.79 11.17
N ASP A 128 -15.07 12.03 11.22
CA ASP A 128 -15.14 10.80 12.02
C ASP A 128 -14.52 9.58 11.31
N PHE A 129 -14.30 9.64 9.99
CA PHE A 129 -13.70 8.58 9.17
C PHE A 129 -13.12 9.17 7.90
N LEU A 130 -11.94 8.72 7.46
CA LEU A 130 -11.14 9.33 6.41
C LEU A 130 -10.71 10.77 6.74
N GLY A 131 -10.27 11.49 5.74
CA GLY A 131 -9.88 12.89 5.80
C GLY A 131 -10.27 13.63 4.53
N PRO A 132 -10.17 14.98 4.54
CA PRO A 132 -10.39 15.77 3.34
C PRO A 132 -9.33 15.46 2.28
N THR A 133 -9.67 15.69 1.02
CA THR A 133 -8.67 15.73 -0.06
C THR A 133 -7.88 17.02 0.04
N LEU A 134 -6.56 16.92 0.18
CA LEU A 134 -5.68 18.10 0.18
C LEU A 134 -5.36 18.49 -1.26
N LYS A 135 -5.36 19.78 -1.57
CA LYS A 135 -4.97 20.29 -2.87
C LYS A 135 -3.66 21.05 -2.76
N TRP A 136 -2.60 20.50 -3.34
CA TRP A 136 -1.28 21.10 -3.43
C TRP A 136 -1.00 21.60 -4.83
N THR A 137 -0.10 22.57 -4.95
CA THR A 137 0.39 23.05 -6.25
C THR A 137 1.90 22.89 -6.31
N ASN A 138 2.39 22.31 -7.39
CA ASN A 138 3.84 22.21 -7.63
C ASN A 138 4.50 23.59 -7.54
N GLY A 139 5.58 23.69 -6.76
CA GLY A 139 6.32 24.92 -6.51
C GLY A 139 5.85 25.72 -5.30
N ASP A 140 4.68 25.42 -4.72
CA ASP A 140 4.19 26.10 -3.53
C ASP A 140 4.97 25.64 -2.28
N GLU A 141 5.23 26.58 -1.38
CA GLU A 141 5.63 26.27 -0.01
C GLU A 141 4.38 25.96 0.82
N VAL A 142 4.32 24.76 1.40
CA VAL A 142 3.20 24.33 2.23
C VAL A 142 3.62 24.17 3.68
N LEU A 143 2.70 24.49 4.59
CA LEU A 143 2.76 24.24 6.03
C LEU A 143 1.54 23.44 6.43
N LEU A 144 1.73 22.28 7.05
CA LEU A 144 0.61 21.50 7.60
C LEU A 144 0.66 21.59 9.13
N ASN A 145 -0.39 22.10 9.76
CA ASN A 145 -0.57 22.03 11.21
C ASN A 145 -1.48 20.84 11.51
N ILE A 146 -0.89 19.76 12.02
CA ILE A 146 -1.58 18.50 12.26
C ILE A 146 -1.63 18.24 13.77
N THR A 147 -2.82 18.37 14.36
CA THR A 147 -3.04 18.10 15.79
C THR A 147 -3.45 16.64 15.97
N ASN A 148 -2.86 16.00 16.95
CA ASN A 148 -3.20 14.63 17.34
C ASN A 148 -4.16 14.65 18.54
N ASP A 149 -5.36 14.11 18.39
CA ASP A 149 -6.39 13.94 19.43
C ASP A 149 -7.04 12.54 19.32
N ILE A 150 -6.18 11.50 19.15
CA ILE A 150 -6.63 10.11 19.03
C ILE A 150 -6.40 9.26 20.29
N GLY A 151 -5.75 9.82 21.32
CA GLY A 151 -5.44 9.12 22.57
C GLY A 151 -4.18 8.27 22.56
N GLU A 152 -3.38 8.29 21.50
CA GLU A 152 -2.09 7.60 21.35
C GLU A 152 -1.15 8.35 20.41
N ASP A 153 0.13 7.99 20.37
CA ASP A 153 1.09 8.59 19.44
C ASP A 153 0.73 8.24 17.98
N THR A 154 0.98 9.18 17.08
CA THR A 154 0.76 8.99 15.63
C THR A 154 1.84 9.67 14.80
N THR A 155 1.83 9.41 13.51
CA THR A 155 2.53 10.17 12.48
C THR A 155 1.57 10.50 11.35
N VAL A 156 1.99 11.32 10.38
CA VAL A 156 1.30 11.49 9.11
C VAL A 156 2.32 11.44 7.99
N HIS A 157 2.39 10.31 7.31
CA HIS A 157 3.21 10.13 6.13
C HIS A 157 2.48 10.65 4.90
N PHE A 158 3.19 11.40 4.06
CA PHE A 158 2.70 11.90 2.78
C PHE A 158 3.17 10.94 1.67
N HIS A 159 2.44 9.84 1.54
CA HIS A 159 2.79 8.73 0.65
C HIS A 159 2.93 9.18 -0.81
N GLY A 160 4.11 8.99 -1.34
CA GLY A 160 4.51 9.38 -2.68
C GLY A 160 5.05 10.80 -2.81
N ALA A 161 5.04 11.62 -1.75
CA ALA A 161 5.58 12.96 -1.80
C ALA A 161 7.12 12.95 -1.73
N HIS A 162 7.74 13.75 -2.60
CA HIS A 162 9.18 13.98 -2.58
C HIS A 162 9.53 15.16 -1.66
N VAL A 163 9.79 14.83 -0.40
CA VAL A 163 9.99 15.79 0.70
C VAL A 163 11.19 15.40 1.56
N PRO A 164 11.81 16.35 2.33
CA PRO A 164 12.89 15.99 3.24
C PRO A 164 12.49 14.90 4.24
N ALA A 165 13.38 13.94 4.55
CA ALA A 165 13.11 12.80 5.43
C ALA A 165 12.47 13.18 6.77
N LYS A 166 12.89 14.33 7.36
CA LYS A 166 12.30 14.89 8.57
C LYS A 166 10.82 15.28 8.40
N MET A 167 10.39 15.58 7.17
CA MET A 167 9.02 16.04 6.85
C MET A 167 8.16 14.93 6.23
N ASP A 168 8.75 13.76 5.98
CA ASP A 168 8.13 12.60 5.34
C ASP A 168 7.05 11.91 6.20
N GLY A 169 7.09 12.11 7.52
CA GLY A 169 6.08 11.55 8.43
C GLY A 169 6.32 10.10 8.83
N GLY A 170 7.53 9.58 8.64
CA GLY A 170 7.92 8.25 9.08
C GLY A 170 8.01 8.09 10.61
N PRO A 171 8.35 6.90 11.12
CA PRO A 171 8.31 6.58 12.56
C PRO A 171 9.14 7.49 13.47
N GLN A 172 10.19 8.13 12.92
CA GLN A 172 11.11 8.98 13.70
C GLN A 172 10.51 10.33 14.11
N VAL A 173 9.39 10.74 13.51
CA VAL A 173 8.70 11.99 13.78
C VAL A 173 7.35 11.80 14.45
N ALA A 174 7.16 10.66 15.13
CA ALA A 174 5.95 10.40 15.89
C ALA A 174 5.70 11.50 16.93
N PHE A 175 4.45 11.95 17.05
CA PHE A 175 4.05 13.00 17.96
C PHE A 175 2.88 12.56 18.85
N ALA A 176 2.96 12.99 20.11
CA ALA A 176 2.06 12.53 21.16
C ALA A 176 0.65 13.11 21.04
N ASP A 177 -0.30 12.41 21.63
CA ASP A 177 -1.66 12.88 21.85
C ASP A 177 -1.68 14.28 22.48
N GLY A 178 -2.56 15.14 22.04
CA GLY A 178 -2.68 16.56 22.46
C GLY A 178 -1.59 17.47 21.92
N THR A 179 -0.70 17.03 21.00
CA THR A 179 0.35 17.86 20.41
C THR A 179 0.11 18.10 18.92
N THR A 180 0.84 19.09 18.37
CA THR A 180 0.75 19.44 16.94
C THR A 180 2.11 19.26 16.29
N TRP A 181 2.15 18.54 15.17
CA TRP A 181 3.29 18.46 14.26
C TRP A 181 3.07 19.41 13.09
N SER A 182 4.09 20.19 12.75
CA SER A 182 3.97 21.28 11.75
C SER A 182 5.09 21.19 10.70
N PRO A 183 5.06 20.19 9.79
CA PRO A 183 6.02 20.11 8.69
C PRO A 183 5.81 21.25 7.69
N THR A 184 6.93 21.72 7.13
CA THR A 184 6.92 22.71 6.05
C THR A 184 7.92 22.29 4.98
N PHE A 185 7.51 22.36 3.73
CA PHE A 185 8.32 21.98 2.57
C PHE A 185 7.78 22.62 1.29
N THR A 186 8.60 22.65 0.25
CA THR A 186 8.17 23.02 -1.10
C THR A 186 7.69 21.78 -1.83
N VAL A 187 6.49 21.83 -2.42
CA VAL A 187 5.94 20.74 -3.24
C VAL A 187 6.76 20.63 -4.53
N LYS A 188 7.44 19.51 -4.71
CA LYS A 188 8.28 19.22 -5.90
C LYS A 188 7.65 18.26 -6.88
N ASP A 189 6.63 17.54 -6.44
CA ASP A 189 5.96 16.52 -7.22
C ASP A 189 5.27 17.13 -8.44
N PRO A 190 5.29 16.47 -9.61
CA PRO A 190 4.46 16.86 -10.75
C PRO A 190 2.97 16.62 -10.44
N ALA A 191 2.10 17.02 -11.34
CA ALA A 191 0.67 16.72 -11.22
C ALA A 191 0.44 15.22 -11.09
N THR A 192 -0.16 14.82 -9.95
CA THR A 192 -0.39 13.41 -9.58
C THR A 192 -1.41 13.29 -8.46
N THR A 193 -1.81 12.07 -8.15
CA THR A 193 -2.58 11.71 -6.96
C THR A 193 -1.68 11.02 -5.96
N LEU A 194 -1.47 11.66 -4.81
CA LEU A 194 -0.81 11.14 -3.62
C LEU A 194 -1.83 10.88 -2.52
N TRP A 195 -1.40 10.44 -1.35
CA TRP A 195 -2.29 10.30 -0.20
C TRP A 195 -1.53 10.46 1.12
N TYR A 196 -2.23 10.54 2.24
CA TYR A 196 -1.64 10.65 3.55
C TYR A 196 -2.28 9.68 4.53
N HIS A 197 -1.44 9.08 5.38
CA HIS A 197 -1.84 8.07 6.36
C HIS A 197 -0.83 7.99 7.51
N PRO A 198 -1.17 7.36 8.66
CA PRO A 198 -0.21 7.11 9.73
C PRO A 198 0.92 6.17 9.30
N HIS A 199 2.09 6.37 9.91
CA HIS A 199 3.26 5.50 9.73
C HIS A 199 3.99 5.30 11.07
N ALA A 200 3.25 5.29 12.18
CA ALA A 200 3.80 5.07 13.50
C ALA A 200 4.11 3.59 13.72
N LEU A 201 5.31 3.30 14.21
CA LEU A 201 5.86 1.96 14.29
C LEU A 201 4.96 1.00 15.09
N GLY A 202 4.51 -0.08 14.45
CA GLY A 202 3.66 -1.11 15.03
C GLY A 202 2.19 -0.71 15.27
N THR A 203 1.75 0.45 14.74
CA THR A 203 0.38 0.93 14.85
C THR A 203 -0.19 1.47 13.54
N THR A 204 0.57 1.41 12.44
CA THR A 204 0.14 1.87 11.11
C THR A 204 -1.17 1.19 10.69
N ALA A 205 -1.22 -0.14 10.73
CA ALA A 205 -2.41 -0.90 10.35
C ALA A 205 -3.62 -0.52 11.22
N LYS A 206 -3.44 -0.46 12.54
CA LYS A 206 -4.51 -0.07 13.46
C LYS A 206 -5.10 1.27 13.10
N GLN A 207 -4.27 2.30 12.97
CA GLN A 207 -4.72 3.67 12.79
C GLN A 207 -5.32 3.89 11.38
N ALA A 208 -4.69 3.35 10.33
CA ALA A 208 -5.16 3.49 8.96
C ALA A 208 -6.51 2.77 8.72
N VAL A 209 -6.69 1.52 9.23
CA VAL A 209 -7.96 0.81 9.06
C VAL A 209 -9.10 1.42 9.86
N HIS A 210 -8.81 2.15 10.95
CA HIS A 210 -9.82 2.91 11.67
C HIS A 210 -10.22 4.21 10.97
N GLY A 211 -9.53 4.58 9.86
CA GLY A 211 -9.96 5.68 8.98
C GLY A 211 -8.98 6.84 8.85
N LEU A 212 -7.78 6.78 9.45
CA LEU A 212 -6.77 7.83 9.24
C LEU A 212 -6.15 7.68 7.85
N ALA A 213 -6.84 8.16 6.84
CA ALA A 213 -6.37 8.21 5.46
C ALA A 213 -7.06 9.35 4.71
N GLY A 214 -6.37 9.99 3.77
CA GLY A 214 -6.93 11.00 2.90
C GLY A 214 -6.11 11.16 1.62
N MET A 215 -6.75 11.65 0.56
CA MET A 215 -6.12 11.87 -0.74
C MET A 215 -5.40 13.22 -0.78
N ILE A 216 -4.33 13.29 -1.57
CA ILE A 216 -3.67 14.54 -1.95
C ILE A 216 -3.71 14.64 -3.47
N ILE A 217 -4.16 15.77 -3.99
CA ILE A 217 -4.08 16.11 -5.40
C ILE A 217 -2.95 17.13 -5.54
N VAL A 218 -1.97 16.82 -6.36
CA VAL A 218 -0.97 17.80 -6.79
C VAL A 218 -1.35 18.30 -8.17
N GLU A 219 -1.45 19.63 -8.31
CA GLU A 219 -1.62 20.31 -9.58
C GLU A 219 -0.31 20.94 -10.04
N ASP A 220 -0.12 21.05 -11.33
CA ASP A 220 0.98 21.78 -11.96
C ASP A 220 0.48 22.66 -13.12
N SER A 221 1.39 23.40 -13.72
CA SER A 221 1.08 24.28 -14.85
C SER A 221 1.29 23.61 -16.21
N SER A 222 1.34 22.27 -16.27
CA SER A 222 1.51 21.56 -17.54
C SER A 222 0.29 21.69 -18.45
N ASP A 223 0.51 21.58 -19.77
CA ASP A 223 -0.56 21.59 -20.75
C ASP A 223 -1.54 20.41 -20.53
N ALA A 224 -1.04 19.28 -20.04
CA ALA A 224 -1.87 18.13 -19.70
C ALA A 224 -2.82 18.45 -18.54
N SER A 225 -2.32 19.04 -17.44
CA SER A 225 -3.16 19.46 -16.32
C SER A 225 -4.23 20.47 -16.73
N ALA A 226 -3.89 21.41 -17.60
CA ALA A 226 -4.82 22.43 -18.08
C ALA A 226 -5.93 21.88 -19.01
N ALA A 227 -5.70 20.73 -19.65
CA ALA A 227 -6.61 20.14 -20.64
C ALA A 227 -7.48 19.01 -20.08
N LEU A 228 -7.15 18.49 -18.92
CA LEU A 228 -7.89 17.39 -18.28
C LEU A 228 -9.01 17.93 -17.38
N PRO A 229 -10.08 17.14 -17.13
CA PRO A 229 -11.09 17.47 -16.14
C PRO A 229 -10.46 17.77 -14.78
N SER A 230 -10.91 18.86 -14.12
CA SER A 230 -10.34 19.37 -12.86
C SER A 230 -11.36 19.99 -11.90
N ASP A 231 -12.65 19.93 -12.24
CA ASP A 231 -13.72 20.45 -11.37
C ASP A 231 -14.08 19.36 -10.33
N TYR A 232 -13.44 19.49 -9.14
CA TYR A 232 -13.48 18.48 -8.09
C TYR A 232 -14.90 18.12 -7.67
N GLY A 233 -15.20 16.83 -7.65
CA GLY A 233 -16.53 16.27 -7.36
C GLY A 233 -17.56 16.41 -8.48
N VAL A 234 -17.20 17.06 -9.59
CA VAL A 234 -18.06 17.26 -10.76
C VAL A 234 -17.57 16.45 -11.97
N ASP A 235 -16.34 16.69 -12.41
CA ASP A 235 -15.70 15.95 -13.49
C ASP A 235 -14.29 15.44 -13.13
N ASP A 236 -13.81 15.74 -11.93
CA ASP A 236 -12.61 15.18 -11.29
C ASP A 236 -13.02 14.52 -9.96
N VAL A 237 -13.12 13.20 -9.94
CA VAL A 237 -13.85 12.43 -8.94
C VAL A 237 -12.90 11.49 -8.17
N PRO A 238 -12.72 11.66 -6.85
CA PRO A 238 -11.91 10.76 -6.04
C PRO A 238 -12.63 9.44 -5.78
N LEU A 239 -11.89 8.34 -5.85
CA LEU A 239 -12.33 6.99 -5.54
C LEU A 239 -11.35 6.35 -4.54
N ILE A 240 -11.63 6.46 -3.25
CA ILE A 240 -10.82 5.87 -2.17
C ILE A 240 -11.42 4.51 -1.81
N PHE A 241 -10.72 3.46 -2.17
CA PHE A 241 -11.12 2.09 -1.85
C PHE A 241 -10.46 1.64 -0.54
N GLN A 242 -11.26 1.04 0.33
CA GLN A 242 -10.78 0.37 1.54
C GLN A 242 -11.50 -0.95 1.72
N SER A 243 -10.77 -1.97 2.13
CA SER A 243 -11.35 -3.21 2.61
C SER A 243 -10.98 -3.37 4.08
N LEU A 244 -11.95 -3.52 4.93
CA LEU A 244 -11.77 -3.61 6.38
C LEU A 244 -12.13 -5.01 6.86
N ALA A 245 -11.64 -5.40 8.02
CA ALA A 245 -12.09 -6.58 8.73
C ALA A 245 -12.90 -6.13 9.96
N VAL A 246 -14.17 -6.52 10.05
CA VAL A 246 -15.09 -6.05 11.10
C VAL A 246 -15.83 -7.24 11.67
N ASP A 247 -15.94 -7.34 12.99
CA ASP A 247 -16.76 -8.36 13.61
C ASP A 247 -18.25 -7.94 13.73
N THR A 248 -19.09 -8.86 14.18
CA THR A 248 -20.55 -8.60 14.30
C THR A 248 -20.91 -7.57 15.37
N ALA A 249 -19.99 -7.19 16.24
CA ALA A 249 -20.18 -6.12 17.23
C ALA A 249 -19.80 -4.73 16.66
N GLY A 250 -19.18 -4.70 15.46
CA GLY A 250 -18.69 -3.48 14.83
C GLY A 250 -17.23 -3.18 15.15
N ASP A 251 -16.52 -4.06 15.85
CA ASP A 251 -15.10 -3.84 16.14
C ASP A 251 -14.25 -4.08 14.90
N ILE A 252 -13.47 -3.07 14.52
CA ILE A 252 -12.52 -3.16 13.41
C ILE A 252 -11.31 -3.99 13.87
N LYS A 253 -10.91 -4.95 13.05
CA LYS A 253 -9.78 -5.85 13.28
C LYS A 253 -8.62 -5.46 12.37
N TYR A 254 -7.41 -5.49 12.92
CA TYR A 254 -6.20 -5.03 12.23
C TYR A 254 -5.00 -5.99 12.38
N ASP A 255 -5.20 -7.12 13.04
CA ASP A 255 -4.19 -8.15 13.26
C ASP A 255 -4.63 -9.53 12.78
N ALA A 256 -3.67 -10.46 12.59
CA ALA A 256 -3.94 -11.81 12.10
C ALA A 256 -4.90 -12.60 13.01
N ALA A 257 -4.93 -12.34 14.31
CA ALA A 257 -5.81 -13.01 15.25
C ALA A 257 -7.25 -12.56 15.04
N GLY A 258 -7.47 -11.24 14.89
CA GLY A 258 -8.77 -10.66 14.60
C GLY A 258 -9.34 -11.09 13.25
N TYR A 259 -8.51 -11.16 12.21
CA TYR A 259 -8.92 -11.60 10.86
C TYR A 259 -9.40 -13.06 10.80
N ARG A 260 -8.95 -13.93 11.72
CA ARG A 260 -9.31 -15.35 11.75
C ARG A 260 -10.55 -15.67 12.57
N LEU A 261 -11.21 -14.68 13.15
CA LEU A 261 -12.45 -14.90 13.89
C LEU A 261 -13.56 -15.32 12.94
N SER A 262 -14.33 -16.33 13.31
CA SER A 262 -15.47 -16.82 12.50
C SER A 262 -16.60 -15.80 12.36
N THR A 263 -16.58 -14.73 13.15
CA THR A 263 -17.55 -13.63 13.14
C THR A 263 -17.07 -12.41 12.37
N THR A 264 -15.87 -12.46 11.77
CA THR A 264 -15.30 -11.35 11.00
C THR A 264 -15.88 -11.35 9.60
N THR A 265 -16.33 -10.18 9.13
CA THR A 265 -16.70 -9.87 7.75
C THR A 265 -15.70 -8.89 7.16
N PHE A 266 -15.66 -8.77 5.85
CA PHE A 266 -14.68 -7.95 5.14
C PHE A 266 -15.39 -6.99 4.19
N PRO A 267 -16.05 -5.94 4.70
CA PRO A 267 -16.70 -4.96 3.86
C PRO A 267 -15.70 -4.25 2.94
N LEU A 268 -16.14 -4.02 1.69
CA LEU A 268 -15.49 -3.11 0.76
C LEU A 268 -16.15 -1.74 0.89
N LEU A 269 -15.35 -0.72 1.09
CA LEU A 269 -15.80 0.67 1.14
C LEU A 269 -15.31 1.44 -0.08
N LEU A 270 -16.14 2.33 -0.58
CA LEU A 270 -15.78 3.37 -1.54
C LEU A 270 -16.08 4.73 -0.91
N ASN A 271 -15.06 5.56 -0.76
CA ASN A 271 -15.14 6.85 -0.03
C ASN A 271 -15.84 6.71 1.34
N GLY A 272 -15.52 5.65 2.09
CA GLY A 272 -16.09 5.36 3.40
C GLY A 272 -17.45 4.67 3.38
N THR A 273 -18.12 4.51 2.25
CA THR A 273 -19.44 3.87 2.16
C THR A 273 -19.30 2.40 1.75
N ASN A 274 -19.98 1.51 2.48
CA ASN A 274 -19.99 0.07 2.20
C ASN A 274 -20.71 -0.24 0.87
N VAL A 275 -20.01 -0.93 -0.02
CA VAL A 275 -20.48 -1.29 -1.36
C VAL A 275 -20.65 -2.80 -1.58
N ASP A 276 -20.62 -3.63 -0.53
CA ASP A 276 -20.80 -5.09 -0.67
C ASP A 276 -22.17 -5.47 -1.24
N SER A 277 -23.21 -4.70 -0.92
CA SER A 277 -24.58 -4.94 -1.35
C SER A 277 -25.28 -3.70 -1.91
N THR A 278 -24.55 -2.59 -2.04
CA THR A 278 -25.06 -1.29 -2.46
C THR A 278 -24.16 -0.76 -3.58
N THR A 279 -24.76 -0.37 -4.69
CA THR A 279 -24.05 0.34 -5.77
C THR A 279 -24.26 1.84 -5.58
N LEU A 280 -23.16 2.60 -5.46
CA LEU A 280 -23.27 4.06 -5.33
C LEU A 280 -23.59 4.70 -6.67
N GLY A 281 -24.35 5.80 -6.66
CA GLY A 281 -24.69 6.58 -7.85
C GLY A 281 -23.81 7.80 -8.01
N PHE A 282 -23.39 8.08 -9.22
CA PHE A 282 -22.78 9.33 -9.62
C PHE A 282 -23.39 9.81 -10.93
N THR A 283 -23.80 11.09 -10.99
CA THR A 283 -24.31 11.69 -12.24
C THR A 283 -23.22 12.53 -12.88
N ALA A 284 -22.67 12.03 -13.98
CA ALA A 284 -21.69 12.75 -14.78
C ALA A 284 -22.38 13.83 -15.60
N THR A 285 -22.21 15.08 -15.22
CA THR A 285 -22.78 16.26 -15.90
C THR A 285 -21.94 16.74 -17.08
N LYS A 286 -20.73 16.20 -17.21
CA LYS A 286 -19.81 16.37 -18.35
C LYS A 286 -19.66 15.04 -19.09
N THR A 287 -19.43 15.11 -20.40
CA THR A 287 -19.21 13.89 -21.20
C THR A 287 -17.92 13.19 -20.77
N ARG A 288 -16.83 13.93 -20.49
CA ARG A 288 -15.60 13.36 -19.97
C ARG A 288 -15.50 13.56 -18.45
N THR A 289 -15.23 12.48 -17.73
CA THR A 289 -14.99 12.49 -16.29
C THR A 289 -13.66 11.81 -15.98
N ARG A 290 -12.84 12.45 -15.15
CA ARG A 290 -11.60 11.91 -14.59
C ARG A 290 -11.91 11.26 -13.24
N PHE A 291 -11.39 10.08 -13.03
CA PHE A 291 -11.48 9.36 -11.76
C PHE A 291 -10.07 9.19 -11.19
N ARG A 292 -9.91 9.52 -9.90
CA ARG A 292 -8.67 9.36 -9.16
C ARG A 292 -8.83 8.18 -8.20
N ALA A 293 -8.25 7.04 -8.54
CA ALA A 293 -8.38 5.83 -7.76
C ALA A 293 -7.20 5.64 -6.83
N LEU A 294 -7.49 5.41 -5.56
CA LEU A 294 -6.54 5.07 -4.49
C LEU A 294 -6.97 3.75 -3.86
N ASN A 295 -6.06 2.80 -3.74
CA ASN A 295 -6.25 1.63 -2.91
C ASN A 295 -5.66 1.84 -1.50
N ALA A 296 -6.48 2.33 -0.58
CA ALA A 296 -6.15 2.51 0.84
C ALA A 296 -6.50 1.26 1.69
N SER A 297 -6.67 0.09 1.06
CA SER A 297 -6.91 -1.16 1.79
C SER A 297 -5.65 -1.65 2.49
N PRO A 298 -5.77 -2.27 3.66
CA PRO A 298 -4.60 -2.76 4.41
C PRO A 298 -3.89 -3.93 3.73
N SER A 299 -4.54 -4.63 2.79
CA SER A 299 -3.97 -5.86 2.22
C SER A 299 -4.54 -6.31 0.88
N ASP A 300 -5.73 -5.85 0.49
CA ASP A 300 -6.39 -6.36 -0.71
C ASP A 300 -5.86 -5.69 -1.97
N ILE A 301 -5.79 -6.46 -3.04
CA ILE A 301 -5.54 -5.94 -4.38
C ILE A 301 -6.89 -5.66 -5.02
N ILE A 302 -7.06 -4.47 -5.55
CA ILE A 302 -8.29 -4.01 -6.18
C ILE A 302 -8.07 -3.87 -7.68
N VAL A 303 -8.92 -4.52 -8.46
CA VAL A 303 -8.93 -4.36 -9.92
C VAL A 303 -10.20 -3.63 -10.32
N ILE A 304 -10.05 -2.45 -10.89
CA ILE A 304 -11.15 -1.63 -11.39
C ILE A 304 -11.42 -2.01 -12.84
N GLN A 305 -12.67 -2.22 -13.17
CA GLN A 305 -13.12 -2.51 -14.54
C GLN A 305 -14.53 -1.98 -14.77
N ARG A 306 -14.97 -1.97 -16.04
CA ARG A 306 -16.37 -1.73 -16.40
C ARG A 306 -17.14 -3.06 -16.40
N SER A 307 -18.38 -3.04 -15.94
CA SER A 307 -19.24 -4.23 -15.93
C SER A 307 -19.60 -4.75 -17.33
N ASP A 308 -19.58 -3.86 -18.32
CA ASP A 308 -19.85 -4.17 -19.73
C ASP A 308 -18.62 -4.66 -20.51
N GLY A 309 -17.43 -4.69 -19.86
CA GLY A 309 -16.15 -5.06 -20.48
C GLY A 309 -15.56 -3.96 -21.38
N GLY A 310 -16.09 -2.74 -21.32
CA GLY A 310 -15.55 -1.58 -22.03
C GLY A 310 -14.19 -1.14 -21.48
N THR A 311 -13.53 -0.22 -22.21
CA THR A 311 -12.22 0.31 -21.83
C THR A 311 -12.32 1.46 -20.84
N LEU A 312 -11.25 1.64 -20.07
CA LEU A 312 -10.91 2.80 -19.28
C LEU A 312 -9.68 3.44 -19.92
N THR A 313 -9.59 4.75 -19.97
CA THR A 313 -8.41 5.43 -20.51
C THR A 313 -7.54 5.89 -19.36
N GLN A 314 -6.52 5.09 -19.01
CA GLN A 314 -5.59 5.41 -17.93
C GLN A 314 -4.65 6.53 -18.35
N ILE A 315 -4.44 7.53 -17.47
CA ILE A 315 -3.66 8.73 -17.74
C ILE A 315 -2.48 8.90 -16.77
N THR A 316 -2.51 8.28 -15.59
CA THR A 316 -1.40 8.31 -14.63
C THR A 316 -1.06 6.92 -14.10
N THR A 317 0.11 6.82 -13.49
CA THR A 317 0.47 5.86 -12.47
C THR A 317 0.68 6.60 -11.14
N ASP A 318 1.28 5.99 -10.12
CA ASP A 318 1.43 6.58 -8.78
C ASP A 318 2.04 7.99 -8.80
N GLN A 319 3.03 8.22 -9.68
CA GLN A 319 3.91 9.38 -9.62
C GLN A 319 3.81 10.29 -10.84
N GLY A 320 2.62 10.37 -11.46
CA GLY A 320 2.35 11.35 -12.50
C GLY A 320 1.83 10.77 -13.81
N TYR A 321 1.70 11.65 -14.79
CA TYR A 321 1.14 11.32 -16.10
C TYR A 321 1.97 10.29 -16.86
N LEU A 322 1.28 9.37 -17.53
CA LEU A 322 1.86 8.53 -18.58
C LEU A 322 2.34 9.40 -19.76
N THR A 323 3.20 8.88 -20.61
CA THR A 323 3.56 9.56 -21.85
C THR A 323 2.32 9.74 -22.76
N GLU A 324 1.50 8.71 -22.84
CA GLU A 324 0.28 8.71 -23.64
C GLU A 324 -0.90 8.14 -22.84
N ALA A 325 -2.08 8.70 -23.06
CA ALA A 325 -3.32 8.13 -22.56
C ALA A 325 -3.49 6.70 -23.11
N THR A 326 -3.67 5.72 -22.23
CA THR A 326 -3.62 4.31 -22.59
C THR A 326 -4.96 3.62 -22.31
N GLU A 327 -5.57 3.06 -23.34
CA GLU A 327 -6.78 2.24 -23.17
C GLU A 327 -6.44 0.90 -22.49
N VAL A 328 -7.15 0.61 -21.40
CA VAL A 328 -7.04 -0.63 -20.64
C VAL A 328 -8.44 -1.17 -20.34
N THR A 329 -8.56 -2.48 -20.18
CA THR A 329 -9.82 -3.09 -19.73
C THR A 329 -9.90 -3.19 -18.20
N THR A 330 -8.75 -3.12 -17.55
CA THR A 330 -8.63 -3.22 -16.09
C THR A 330 -7.52 -2.31 -15.58
N ILE A 331 -7.70 -1.76 -14.38
CA ILE A 331 -6.66 -1.05 -13.62
C ILE A 331 -6.45 -1.82 -12.33
N ARG A 332 -5.23 -2.33 -12.12
CA ARG A 332 -4.86 -3.12 -10.95
C ARG A 332 -4.08 -2.25 -9.95
N LEU A 333 -4.60 -2.14 -8.74
CA LEU A 333 -4.01 -1.37 -7.65
C LEU A 333 -3.69 -2.31 -6.47
N VAL A 334 -2.42 -2.46 -6.14
CA VAL A 334 -1.99 -3.06 -4.86
C VAL A 334 -2.22 -2.07 -3.72
N ALA A 335 -2.14 -2.51 -2.47
CA ALA A 335 -2.30 -1.62 -1.32
C ALA A 335 -1.29 -0.46 -1.40
N GLY A 336 -1.76 0.77 -1.27
CA GLY A 336 -0.97 2.00 -1.40
C GLY A 336 -0.88 2.58 -2.81
N ALA A 337 -1.20 1.82 -3.86
CA ALA A 337 -1.10 2.26 -5.25
C ALA A 337 -2.24 3.20 -5.67
N ARG A 338 -1.93 4.06 -6.66
CA ARG A 338 -2.88 5.03 -7.24
C ARG A 338 -2.83 4.95 -8.76
N ALA A 339 -3.93 5.31 -9.39
CA ALA A 339 -4.01 5.57 -10.82
C ALA A 339 -5.14 6.54 -11.12
N GLU A 340 -4.99 7.27 -12.20
CA GLU A 340 -6.09 8.09 -12.70
C GLU A 340 -6.48 7.63 -14.10
N PHE A 341 -7.77 7.72 -14.36
CA PHE A 341 -8.31 7.39 -15.67
C PHE A 341 -9.46 8.33 -16.04
N VAL A 342 -9.69 8.48 -17.33
CA VAL A 342 -10.84 9.21 -17.84
C VAL A 342 -11.81 8.25 -18.54
N MET A 343 -13.08 8.62 -18.50
CA MET A 343 -14.14 7.95 -19.25
C MET A 343 -14.93 9.00 -20.06
N ASP A 344 -15.15 8.73 -21.36
CA ASP A 344 -16.07 9.49 -22.18
C ASP A 344 -17.46 8.84 -22.07
N LEU A 345 -18.33 9.46 -21.28
CA LEU A 345 -19.62 8.92 -20.85
C LEU A 345 -20.73 9.35 -21.82
N THR A 346 -20.83 8.64 -22.93
CA THR A 346 -21.93 8.81 -23.93
C THR A 346 -23.15 7.93 -23.61
N ALA A 347 -23.03 7.05 -22.63
CA ALA A 347 -24.07 6.19 -22.07
C ALA A 347 -23.74 5.84 -20.62
N ASP A 348 -24.76 5.40 -19.88
CA ASP A 348 -24.57 4.93 -18.50
C ASP A 348 -23.54 3.80 -18.43
N ALA A 349 -22.75 3.78 -17.37
CA ALA A 349 -21.72 2.78 -17.14
C ALA A 349 -21.71 2.36 -15.67
N THR A 350 -21.27 1.13 -15.38
CA THR A 350 -21.05 0.68 -14.01
C THR A 350 -19.58 0.30 -13.85
N LEU A 351 -18.92 0.90 -12.86
CA LEU A 351 -17.60 0.48 -12.42
C LEU A 351 -17.73 -0.65 -11.41
N GLN A 352 -16.88 -1.64 -11.58
CA GLN A 352 -16.73 -2.78 -10.67
C GLN A 352 -15.36 -2.73 -10.01
N ALA A 353 -15.31 -3.13 -8.74
CA ALA A 353 -14.10 -3.52 -8.06
C ALA A 353 -14.05 -5.05 -7.98
N VAL A 354 -12.99 -5.65 -8.53
CA VAL A 354 -12.69 -7.06 -8.37
C VAL A 354 -11.61 -7.16 -7.30
N ILE A 355 -11.95 -7.77 -6.17
CA ILE A 355 -10.97 -8.08 -5.15
C ILE A 355 -10.28 -9.37 -5.55
N THR A 356 -9.00 -9.28 -5.87
CA THR A 356 -8.16 -10.44 -6.05
C THR A 356 -7.41 -10.64 -4.74
N THR A 357 -7.58 -11.76 -4.16
CA THR A 357 -7.25 -12.11 -2.79
C THR A 357 -6.03 -11.46 -2.20
N GLY A 358 -6.23 -10.64 -1.18
CA GLY A 358 -5.35 -10.71 -0.03
C GLY A 358 -5.56 -12.05 0.72
N TRP A 359 -4.53 -12.63 1.25
CA TRP A 359 -4.55 -13.86 2.07
C TRP A 359 -5.44 -13.73 3.33
N ILE A 360 -5.84 -12.52 3.69
CA ILE A 360 -6.68 -12.19 4.85
C ILE A 360 -8.14 -12.52 4.59
N ARG A 361 -8.69 -12.09 3.46
CA ARG A 361 -10.12 -12.25 3.12
C ARG A 361 -10.49 -13.70 2.77
N GLY A 362 -9.54 -14.50 2.31
CA GLY A 362 -9.74 -15.91 1.96
C GLY A 362 -10.63 -16.15 0.74
N GLY A 363 -10.88 -15.12 -0.09
CA GLY A 363 -11.69 -15.24 -1.30
C GLY A 363 -11.63 -14.00 -2.19
N SER A 364 -11.91 -14.18 -3.48
CA SER A 364 -12.09 -13.11 -4.46
C SER A 364 -13.58 -12.76 -4.58
N GLY A 365 -13.87 -11.52 -4.96
CA GLY A 365 -15.24 -11.06 -5.20
C GLY A 365 -15.28 -9.96 -6.25
N THR A 366 -16.42 -9.84 -6.95
CA THR A 366 -16.69 -8.75 -7.88
C THR A 366 -17.89 -7.96 -7.34
N TYR A 367 -17.70 -6.66 -7.21
CA TYR A 367 -18.68 -5.74 -6.63
C TYR A 367 -18.99 -4.64 -7.62
N ASP A 368 -20.27 -4.37 -7.88
CA ASP A 368 -20.71 -3.17 -8.59
C ASP A 368 -20.61 -1.99 -7.63
N VAL A 369 -19.57 -1.16 -7.78
CA VAL A 369 -19.24 -0.15 -6.78
C VAL A 369 -19.78 1.24 -7.13
N LEU A 370 -19.87 1.57 -8.43
CA LEU A 370 -20.31 2.87 -8.86
C LEU A 370 -21.14 2.78 -10.17
N ALA A 371 -22.42 3.16 -10.09
CA ALA A 371 -23.27 3.38 -11.25
C ALA A 371 -23.13 4.83 -11.70
N VAL A 372 -22.58 5.04 -12.88
CA VAL A 372 -22.38 6.35 -13.48
C VAL A 372 -23.49 6.62 -14.48
N THR A 373 -24.33 7.61 -14.19
CA THR A 373 -25.38 8.09 -15.11
C THR A 373 -24.81 9.17 -16.01
N ALA A 374 -24.81 8.95 -17.32
CA ALA A 374 -24.35 9.91 -18.31
C ALA A 374 -25.42 10.98 -18.53
N SER A 375 -25.14 12.23 -18.20
CA SER A 375 -26.03 13.38 -18.46
C SER A 375 -25.34 14.54 -19.16
N GLY A 376 -24.01 14.47 -19.37
CA GLY A 376 -23.25 15.42 -20.15
C GLY A 376 -23.69 15.44 -21.61
N SER A 377 -23.65 16.61 -22.26
CA SER A 377 -23.96 16.80 -23.68
C SER A 377 -22.91 17.64 -24.40
N ASP A 378 -21.83 17.96 -23.71
CA ASP A 378 -20.66 18.65 -24.25
C ASP A 378 -19.84 17.71 -25.15
N THR A 379 -19.05 18.29 -26.02
CA THR A 379 -18.05 17.53 -26.79
C THR A 379 -16.71 17.76 -26.13
N PRO A 380 -16.12 16.74 -25.51
CA PRO A 380 -14.82 16.90 -24.86
C PRO A 380 -13.74 17.18 -25.90
N ALA A 381 -12.76 18.01 -25.55
CA ALA A 381 -11.57 18.17 -26.37
C ALA A 381 -10.79 16.87 -26.47
N ASP A 382 -9.97 16.70 -27.49
CA ASP A 382 -9.04 15.57 -27.55
C ASP A 382 -8.11 15.59 -26.34
N LEU A 383 -7.75 14.41 -25.85
CA LEU A 383 -6.74 14.30 -24.81
C LEU A 383 -5.39 14.81 -25.33
N PRO A 384 -4.59 15.47 -24.49
CA PRO A 384 -3.23 15.84 -24.87
C PRO A 384 -2.42 14.61 -25.31
N SER A 385 -1.60 14.79 -26.33
CA SER A 385 -0.66 13.76 -26.78
C SER A 385 0.64 14.46 -27.22
N PRO A 386 1.74 14.28 -26.49
CA PRO A 386 1.87 13.45 -25.27
C PRO A 386 1.21 14.11 -24.02
N LEU A 387 0.88 13.28 -23.00
CA LEU A 387 0.49 13.79 -21.68
C LEU A 387 1.73 14.27 -20.90
N SER A 388 2.83 13.55 -21.01
CA SER A 388 4.11 13.89 -20.38
C SER A 388 5.28 13.37 -21.20
N THR A 389 6.48 13.72 -20.80
CA THR A 389 7.71 13.09 -21.30
C THR A 389 8.33 12.27 -20.17
N ILE A 390 8.49 10.97 -20.43
CA ILE A 390 9.16 10.05 -19.51
C ILE A 390 10.45 9.56 -20.19
N ASP A 391 11.57 10.17 -19.81
CA ASP A 391 12.87 9.70 -20.26
C ASP A 391 13.21 8.39 -19.55
N ARG A 392 13.36 7.30 -20.30
CA ARG A 392 13.73 6.00 -19.73
C ARG A 392 15.21 6.00 -19.33
N TYR A 393 15.49 5.53 -18.13
CA TYR A 393 16.87 5.43 -17.65
C TYR A 393 17.70 4.46 -18.49
N ASP A 394 18.89 4.91 -18.92
CA ASP A 394 19.97 3.99 -19.29
C ASP A 394 20.67 3.54 -18.00
N THR A 395 20.43 2.30 -17.61
CA THR A 395 20.92 1.76 -16.34
C THR A 395 22.33 1.14 -16.42
N SER A 396 23.06 1.39 -17.50
CA SER A 396 24.39 0.77 -17.74
C SER A 396 25.46 1.18 -16.71
N ASP A 397 25.31 2.36 -16.11
CA ASP A 397 26.21 2.94 -15.09
C ASP A 397 25.58 2.98 -13.68
N PHE A 398 24.36 2.44 -13.50
CA PHE A 398 23.67 2.45 -12.23
C PHE A 398 24.29 1.46 -11.23
N THR A 399 24.37 1.87 -9.98
CA THR A 399 24.80 0.98 -8.88
C THR A 399 23.71 -0.07 -8.59
N ALA A 400 24.08 -1.35 -8.72
CA ALA A 400 23.15 -2.45 -8.50
C ALA A 400 23.01 -2.81 -7.02
N ARG A 401 21.78 -3.02 -6.58
CA ARG A 401 21.43 -3.48 -5.22
C ARG A 401 20.39 -4.59 -5.28
N THR A 402 20.36 -5.45 -4.27
CA THR A 402 19.29 -6.43 -4.07
C THR A 402 18.62 -6.20 -2.73
N ILE A 403 17.29 -6.13 -2.76
CA ILE A 403 16.43 -6.10 -1.59
C ILE A 403 15.66 -7.42 -1.58
N THR A 404 15.73 -8.16 -0.48
CA THR A 404 15.06 -9.45 -0.36
C THR A 404 13.90 -9.34 0.62
N LEU A 405 12.70 -9.63 0.13
CA LEU A 405 11.50 -9.83 0.93
C LEU A 405 11.47 -11.30 1.33
N SER A 406 11.53 -11.59 2.63
CA SER A 406 11.63 -12.96 3.14
C SER A 406 10.73 -13.19 4.35
N GLN A 407 10.67 -14.44 4.80
CA GLN A 407 9.91 -14.85 5.96
C GLN A 407 10.72 -15.81 6.82
N SER A 408 10.74 -15.57 8.13
CA SER A 408 11.35 -16.45 9.12
C SER A 408 10.29 -16.86 10.16
N GLY A 409 9.84 -18.11 10.09
CA GLY A 409 8.70 -18.55 10.89
C GLY A 409 7.42 -17.82 10.53
N ALA A 410 6.85 -17.07 11.45
CA ALA A 410 5.67 -16.23 11.23
C ALA A 410 6.03 -14.77 10.89
N SER A 411 7.29 -14.36 11.05
CA SER A 411 7.71 -12.96 10.88
C SER A 411 8.14 -12.69 9.45
N MET A 412 7.74 -11.53 8.93
CA MET A 412 8.15 -11.02 7.64
C MET A 412 9.42 -10.17 7.79
N GLU A 413 10.30 -10.23 6.79
CA GLU A 413 11.64 -9.64 6.85
C GLU A 413 11.99 -8.87 5.57
N ILE A 414 12.79 -7.82 5.71
CA ILE A 414 13.55 -7.22 4.61
C ILE A 414 15.05 -7.43 4.88
N ASN A 415 15.75 -8.02 3.92
CA ASN A 415 17.18 -8.33 4.01
C ASN A 415 17.55 -9.14 5.27
N GLY A 416 16.65 -10.03 5.72
CA GLY A 416 16.85 -10.88 6.90
C GLY A 416 16.70 -10.14 8.24
N SER A 417 16.12 -8.94 8.25
CA SER A 417 15.84 -8.15 9.44
C SER A 417 14.34 -7.99 9.65
N ILE A 418 13.90 -8.06 10.90
CA ILE A 418 12.53 -7.78 11.32
C ILE A 418 12.53 -6.37 11.93
N GLY A 419 11.98 -5.40 11.21
CA GLY A 419 12.05 -3.98 11.49
C GLY A 419 11.05 -3.50 12.56
N THR A 420 10.92 -4.19 13.68
CA THR A 420 9.99 -3.81 14.78
C THR A 420 10.51 -2.66 15.67
N SER A 421 11.68 -2.13 15.37
CA SER A 421 12.23 -0.89 15.93
C SER A 421 13.22 -0.29 14.95
N MET A 422 13.47 1.03 15.05
CA MET A 422 14.47 1.69 14.19
C MET A 422 15.84 0.99 14.21
N ALA A 423 16.27 0.53 15.37
CA ALA A 423 17.56 -0.17 15.54
C ALA A 423 17.56 -1.60 14.97
N ALA A 424 16.41 -2.22 14.79
CA ALA A 424 16.27 -3.58 14.26
C ALA A 424 16.09 -3.62 12.74
N MET A 425 15.76 -2.50 12.11
CA MET A 425 15.62 -2.38 10.66
C MET A 425 16.94 -2.65 9.93
N ALA A 426 16.86 -3.28 8.77
CA ALA A 426 17.97 -3.27 7.84
C ALA A 426 18.23 -1.82 7.40
N MET A 427 19.49 -1.39 7.46
CA MET A 427 19.91 -0.06 7.03
C MET A 427 20.39 -0.13 5.58
N ILE A 428 19.81 0.69 4.72
CA ILE A 428 20.26 0.93 3.36
C ILE A 428 20.78 2.37 3.32
N SER A 429 21.97 2.55 2.77
CA SER A 429 22.57 3.88 2.64
C SER A 429 22.88 4.17 1.18
N THR A 430 22.59 5.41 0.80
CA THR A 430 22.90 5.98 -0.52
C THR A 430 23.28 7.45 -0.36
N THR A 431 23.64 8.10 -1.46
CA THR A 431 24.04 9.53 -1.43
C THR A 431 23.23 10.32 -2.45
N VAL A 432 23.10 11.61 -2.21
CA VAL A 432 22.55 12.54 -3.20
C VAL A 432 23.34 12.43 -4.51
N GLY A 433 22.64 12.40 -5.65
CA GLY A 433 23.17 12.18 -6.99
C GLY A 433 23.39 10.72 -7.35
N ALA A 434 23.16 9.78 -6.43
CA ALA A 434 23.30 8.36 -6.73
C ALA A 434 22.19 7.88 -7.66
N LYS A 435 22.59 7.09 -8.67
CA LYS A 435 21.69 6.36 -9.58
C LYS A 435 21.78 4.89 -9.25
N GLU A 436 20.67 4.31 -8.86
CA GLU A 436 20.65 2.92 -8.41
C GLU A 436 19.60 2.09 -9.19
N ILE A 437 19.95 0.82 -9.44
CA ILE A 437 19.04 -0.20 -9.95
C ILE A 437 18.88 -1.29 -8.88
N TRP A 438 17.67 -1.43 -8.37
CA TRP A 438 17.37 -2.39 -7.33
C TRP A 438 16.63 -3.61 -7.87
N THR A 439 17.07 -4.80 -7.48
CA THR A 439 16.30 -6.03 -7.66
C THR A 439 15.56 -6.31 -6.37
N ILE A 440 14.23 -6.18 -6.39
CA ILE A 440 13.36 -6.55 -5.28
C ILE A 440 12.98 -8.01 -5.48
N GLN A 441 13.57 -8.88 -4.67
CA GLN A 441 13.38 -10.32 -4.77
C GLN A 441 12.39 -10.79 -3.70
N ASN A 442 11.27 -11.35 -4.10
CA ASN A 442 10.33 -11.97 -3.18
C ASN A 442 10.68 -13.45 -2.99
N ALA A 443 11.23 -13.79 -1.84
CA ALA A 443 11.58 -15.16 -1.45
C ALA A 443 10.42 -15.89 -0.74
N THR A 444 9.27 -15.24 -0.58
CA THR A 444 8.05 -15.85 0.00
C THR A 444 7.13 -16.41 -1.09
N GLN A 445 6.03 -17.06 -0.69
CA GLN A 445 4.98 -17.50 -1.62
C GLN A 445 3.80 -16.53 -1.67
N LEU A 446 3.85 -15.44 -0.90
CA LEU A 446 2.81 -14.43 -0.81
C LEU A 446 3.13 -13.28 -1.78
N GLU A 447 2.10 -12.61 -2.24
CA GLU A 447 2.25 -11.32 -2.93
C GLU A 447 2.57 -10.23 -1.92
N HIS A 448 3.44 -9.30 -2.28
CA HIS A 448 3.77 -8.12 -1.49
C HIS A 448 3.56 -6.86 -2.31
N SER A 449 3.12 -5.80 -1.66
CA SER A 449 3.12 -4.45 -2.21
C SER A 449 4.40 -3.75 -1.75
N PHE A 450 5.38 -3.60 -2.63
CA PHE A 450 6.64 -2.93 -2.29
C PHE A 450 6.50 -1.42 -2.48
N HIS A 451 6.72 -0.67 -1.42
CA HIS A 451 6.74 0.79 -1.42
C HIS A 451 8.13 1.33 -1.05
N LEU A 452 8.52 2.39 -1.72
CA LEU A 452 9.74 3.16 -1.48
C LEU A 452 9.38 4.62 -1.27
N HIS A 453 9.79 5.17 -0.13
CA HIS A 453 9.64 6.60 0.17
C HIS A 453 10.61 7.45 -0.64
N ASP A 454 10.36 8.77 -0.70
CA ASP A 454 11.18 9.82 -1.28
C ASP A 454 11.11 9.87 -2.80
N VAL A 455 11.71 8.89 -3.50
CA VAL A 455 11.94 9.02 -4.93
C VAL A 455 11.03 8.11 -5.76
N PRO A 456 10.47 8.63 -6.86
CA PRO A 456 9.80 7.80 -7.85
C PRO A 456 10.80 6.87 -8.54
N TYR A 457 10.35 5.70 -8.95
CA TYR A 457 11.15 4.77 -9.71
C TYR A 457 10.49 4.33 -11.02
N GLN A 458 11.32 3.89 -11.97
CA GLN A 458 10.89 3.23 -13.20
C GLN A 458 11.03 1.72 -13.06
N LEU A 459 10.04 0.98 -13.51
CA LEU A 459 10.16 -0.46 -13.68
C LEU A 459 11.13 -0.76 -14.85
N ILE A 460 12.12 -1.61 -14.61
CA ILE A 460 13.11 -2.05 -15.60
C ILE A 460 12.84 -3.49 -16.03
N SER A 461 12.38 -4.33 -15.11
CA SER A 461 11.85 -5.65 -15.48
C SER A 461 10.87 -6.17 -14.43
N ILE A 462 9.95 -7.02 -14.85
CA ILE A 462 8.97 -7.70 -14.01
C ILE A 462 9.11 -9.20 -14.28
N ASN A 463 9.60 -9.97 -13.31
CA ASN A 463 9.89 -11.40 -13.44
C ASN A 463 10.80 -11.76 -14.65
N GLY A 464 11.69 -10.82 -15.01
CA GLY A 464 12.64 -10.96 -16.12
C GLY A 464 12.12 -10.49 -17.49
N GLU A 465 10.85 -10.06 -17.57
CA GLU A 465 10.25 -9.51 -18.79
C GLU A 465 10.30 -7.97 -18.76
N ASP A 466 10.38 -7.35 -19.93
CA ASP A 466 10.39 -5.89 -20.07
C ASP A 466 8.99 -5.30 -19.75
N PRO A 467 8.91 -4.13 -19.07
CA PRO A 467 7.66 -3.44 -18.83
C PRO A 467 7.04 -2.92 -20.13
N THR A 468 5.70 -2.90 -20.20
CA THR A 468 4.94 -2.46 -21.37
C THR A 468 3.74 -1.60 -20.99
N GLY A 469 3.23 -0.78 -21.91
CA GLY A 469 2.04 0.03 -21.72
C GLY A 469 2.15 0.92 -20.50
N VAL A 470 1.17 0.85 -19.60
CA VAL A 470 1.13 1.65 -18.36
C VAL A 470 2.30 1.38 -17.42
N GLN A 471 2.96 0.20 -17.53
CA GLN A 471 4.13 -0.14 -16.72
C GLN A 471 5.37 0.73 -17.03
N LEU A 472 5.31 1.53 -18.08
CA LEU A 472 6.35 2.49 -18.45
C LEU A 472 6.25 3.81 -17.69
N GLY A 473 5.24 3.98 -16.83
CA GLY A 473 5.06 5.14 -15.96
C GLY A 473 6.04 5.20 -14.79
N TRP A 474 5.82 6.19 -13.91
CA TRP A 474 6.54 6.38 -12.67
C TRP A 474 5.76 5.78 -11.51
N TYR A 475 6.46 5.07 -10.62
CA TYR A 475 5.87 4.36 -9.48
C TYR A 475 6.60 4.70 -8.18
N ASP A 476 5.92 4.53 -7.07
CA ASP A 476 6.49 4.40 -5.73
C ASP A 476 6.05 3.10 -5.06
N THR A 477 5.00 2.48 -5.60
CA THR A 477 4.39 1.26 -5.06
C THR A 477 4.13 0.26 -6.19
N TYR A 478 4.60 -0.99 -6.03
CA TYR A 478 4.38 -2.02 -7.05
C TYR A 478 4.29 -3.42 -6.46
N GLU A 479 3.55 -4.28 -7.17
CA GLU A 479 3.36 -5.68 -6.83
C GLU A 479 4.64 -6.50 -7.03
N VAL A 480 4.99 -7.32 -6.02
CA VAL A 480 6.03 -8.35 -6.15
C VAL A 480 5.40 -9.70 -5.86
N VAL A 481 5.06 -10.44 -6.91
CA VAL A 481 4.39 -11.75 -6.79
C VAL A 481 5.23 -12.77 -6.03
N GLY A 482 4.60 -13.76 -5.42
CA GLY A 482 5.29 -14.81 -4.66
C GLY A 482 6.33 -15.56 -5.50
N GLY A 483 7.58 -15.61 -5.03
CA GLY A 483 8.71 -16.21 -5.74
C GLY A 483 9.23 -15.40 -6.93
N GLY A 484 8.63 -14.23 -7.22
CA GLY A 484 8.99 -13.35 -8.33
C GLY A 484 9.98 -12.27 -7.95
N SER A 485 10.24 -11.37 -8.89
CA SER A 485 11.09 -10.20 -8.68
C SER A 485 10.72 -9.06 -9.61
N ILE A 486 10.96 -7.83 -9.16
CA ILE A 486 10.97 -6.65 -10.02
C ILE A 486 12.35 -6.01 -10.00
N LYS A 487 12.73 -5.36 -11.10
CA LYS A 487 13.86 -4.43 -11.11
C LYS A 487 13.33 -3.03 -11.26
N ILE A 488 13.77 -2.14 -10.39
CA ILE A 488 13.42 -0.74 -10.38
C ILE A 488 14.67 0.11 -10.49
N ALA A 489 14.56 1.27 -11.13
CA ALA A 489 15.66 2.23 -11.25
C ALA A 489 15.19 3.61 -10.79
N MET A 490 16.05 4.29 -10.02
CA MET A 490 15.79 5.60 -9.45
C MET A 490 17.06 6.43 -9.35
N GLU A 491 16.89 7.73 -9.15
CA GLU A 491 17.94 8.69 -8.84
C GLU A 491 17.57 9.45 -7.56
N PHE A 492 18.51 9.52 -6.62
CA PHE A 492 18.36 10.28 -5.37
C PHE A 492 18.85 11.71 -5.59
N THR A 493 17.96 12.63 -5.92
CA THR A 493 18.32 13.95 -6.46
C THR A 493 18.70 14.98 -5.42
N ASP A 494 18.15 14.87 -4.21
CA ASP A 494 18.35 15.86 -3.14
C ASP A 494 17.96 15.30 -1.74
N PHE A 495 17.79 16.18 -0.75
CA PHE A 495 17.33 15.88 0.61
C PHE A 495 18.23 14.95 1.42
N ALA A 496 19.53 15.23 1.42
CA ALA A 496 20.44 14.56 2.35
C ALA A 496 20.06 14.82 3.81
N ASP A 497 20.03 13.76 4.62
CA ASP A 497 19.87 13.84 6.06
C ASP A 497 20.65 12.67 6.72
N ASP A 498 21.48 12.98 7.73
CA ASP A 498 22.26 11.99 8.49
C ASP A 498 21.59 11.54 9.78
N THR A 499 20.39 12.05 10.05
CA THR A 499 19.64 11.83 11.28
C THR A 499 18.28 11.20 11.01
N TYR A 500 17.54 11.71 10.03
CA TYR A 500 16.23 11.20 9.64
C TYR A 500 16.35 10.33 8.41
N MET A 501 15.62 9.23 8.41
CA MET A 501 15.66 8.22 7.36
C MET A 501 14.30 8.07 6.72
N TYR A 502 14.30 7.84 5.44
CA TYR A 502 13.14 7.32 4.71
C TYR A 502 12.94 5.84 5.00
N MET A 503 11.81 5.30 4.58
CA MET A 503 11.48 3.89 4.72
C MET A 503 11.33 3.23 3.36
N LEU A 504 11.51 1.92 3.34
CA LEU A 504 11.00 1.04 2.30
C LEU A 504 10.38 -0.17 2.99
N HIS A 505 9.24 -0.58 2.53
CA HIS A 505 8.48 -1.61 3.22
C HIS A 505 7.48 -2.32 2.31
N CYS A 506 6.92 -3.41 2.81
CA CYS A 506 5.74 -3.99 2.23
C CYS A 506 4.52 -3.18 2.70
N HIS A 507 3.75 -2.64 1.78
CA HIS A 507 2.56 -1.84 2.08
C HIS A 507 1.30 -2.68 2.39
N LEU A 508 1.45 -3.98 2.61
CA LEU A 508 0.46 -4.74 3.36
C LEU A 508 0.63 -4.34 4.83
N LEU A 509 -0.27 -3.50 5.36
CA LEU A 509 -0.06 -2.78 6.63
C LEU A 509 0.21 -3.70 7.81
N GLN A 510 -0.33 -4.92 7.80
CA GLN A 510 0.00 -5.92 8.81
C GLN A 510 1.45 -6.38 8.72
N HIS A 511 1.98 -6.61 7.49
CA HIS A 511 3.37 -6.99 7.31
C HIS A 511 4.32 -5.87 7.73
N GLU A 512 3.94 -4.63 7.45
CA GLU A 512 4.64 -3.43 7.90
C GLU A 512 4.75 -3.39 9.42
N ASP A 513 3.62 -3.47 10.15
CA ASP A 513 3.57 -3.48 11.62
C ASP A 513 4.30 -4.68 12.23
N GLU A 514 4.32 -5.83 11.54
CA GLU A 514 5.08 -7.03 11.93
C GLU A 514 6.57 -6.94 11.62
N GLY A 515 7.03 -5.84 10.99
CA GLY A 515 8.45 -5.51 10.77
C GLY A 515 8.97 -5.78 9.36
N MET A 516 8.13 -5.93 8.34
CA MET A 516 8.58 -5.97 6.93
C MET A 516 8.93 -4.56 6.42
N MET A 517 9.90 -3.96 7.08
CA MET A 517 10.32 -2.57 6.87
C MET A 517 11.84 -2.43 7.04
N ALA A 518 12.45 -1.55 6.26
CA ALA A 518 13.85 -1.19 6.33
C ALA A 518 14.00 0.34 6.24
N SER A 519 15.12 0.84 6.76
CA SER A 519 15.47 2.26 6.74
C SER A 519 16.33 2.58 5.51
N LEU A 520 16.08 3.72 4.90
CA LEU A 520 16.89 4.29 3.80
C LEU A 520 17.47 5.64 4.23
N MET A 521 18.78 5.70 4.33
CA MET A 521 19.50 6.93 4.63
C MET A 521 20.12 7.51 3.35
N VAL A 522 19.77 8.73 3.04
CA VAL A 522 20.34 9.51 1.93
C VAL A 522 21.27 10.56 2.53
N THR A 523 22.57 10.50 2.22
CA THR A 523 23.56 11.42 2.77
C THR A 523 24.18 12.30 1.68
N ASP A 524 24.91 13.33 2.05
CA ASP A 524 25.71 14.08 1.07
C ASP A 524 26.80 13.20 0.47
N ALA A 525 27.12 13.44 -0.80
CA ALA A 525 28.12 12.65 -1.53
C ALA A 525 29.56 12.79 -0.94
N ASP A 526 29.80 13.87 -0.19
CA ASP A 526 31.11 14.20 0.42
C ASP A 526 31.19 13.89 1.93
N SER A 527 30.18 13.23 2.52
CA SER A 527 30.09 12.93 3.96
C SER A 527 30.81 11.63 4.37
#